data_f52832d511d49f1b044d8fe75f7cc598
#
_entry.id   f52832d511d49f1b044d8fe75f7cc598
#
_cell.length_a   1.000
_cell.length_b   1.000
_cell.length_c   1.000
_cell.angle_alpha   90.00
_cell.angle_beta   90.00
_cell.angle_gamma   90.00
#
_symmetry.space_group_name_H-M   'P 1'
#
loop_
_entity.id
_entity.type
_entity.pdbx_description
1 polymer ?
#
loop_
_entity_poly.entity_id
_entity_poly.type
_entity_poly.pdbx_seq_one_letter_code
_entity_poly.pdbx_strand_id
1 'polypeptide(L)'
;LLSLLTQEDSLIDRLLAKMGINHEGFKVQATKLVEKLVKVSGGQVYVGDNLNRTLVRAEEEAKQMDDEYISVEHLFLALFETADSDIKTLFRNFEVTRDGFLQALSTVRGNQRVTSDNPEATYDSLSKYAEDLVGKARAQKMDPVIGRDTEIRNIIRILSRKTKNNPVLIGEPGVG
;
A
#
# COMPACT_ATOMS: atom_id res chain seq x y z
N LEU A 1 -9.93 -12.83 -5.11
CA LEU A 1 -9.00 -12.66 -4.00
C LEU A 1 -7.58 -13.04 -4.37
N LEU A 2 -7.31 -14.30 -4.80
CA LEU A 2 -5.94 -14.76 -5.06
C LEU A 2 -5.20 -13.85 -6.06
N SER A 3 -5.84 -13.42 -7.13
CA SER A 3 -5.24 -12.50 -8.13
C SER A 3 -4.77 -11.18 -7.52
N LEU A 4 -5.48 -10.66 -6.50
CA LEU A 4 -5.08 -9.44 -5.78
C LEU A 4 -3.85 -9.65 -4.88
N LEU A 5 -3.61 -10.90 -4.44
CA LEU A 5 -2.50 -11.29 -3.58
C LEU A 5 -1.26 -11.76 -4.37
N THR A 6 -1.37 -11.96 -5.69
CA THR A 6 -0.27 -12.48 -6.53
C THR A 6 0.36 -11.43 -7.43
N GLN A 7 -0.12 -10.20 -7.41
CA GLN A 7 0.51 -9.09 -8.11
C GLN A 7 1.83 -8.73 -7.44
N GLU A 8 2.87 -8.50 -8.24
CA GLU A 8 4.15 -8.02 -7.74
C GLU A 8 3.98 -6.59 -7.22
N ASP A 9 4.56 -6.29 -6.05
CA ASP A 9 4.50 -4.98 -5.38
C ASP A 9 3.07 -4.49 -5.10
N SER A 10 2.16 -5.41 -4.79
CA SER A 10 0.74 -5.15 -4.59
C SER A 10 0.47 -4.19 -3.43
N LEU A 11 -0.43 -3.22 -3.66
CA LEU A 11 -0.98 -2.38 -2.60
C LEU A 11 -1.60 -3.23 -1.47
N ILE A 12 -2.27 -4.33 -1.83
CA ILE A 12 -2.93 -5.22 -0.85
C ILE A 12 -1.91 -5.83 0.09
N ASP A 13 -0.75 -6.29 -0.41
CA ASP A 13 0.30 -6.88 0.42
C ASP A 13 0.86 -5.86 1.43
N ARG A 14 1.08 -4.62 0.98
CA ARG A 14 1.52 -3.53 1.86
C ARG A 14 0.48 -3.18 2.93
N LEU A 15 -0.80 -3.19 2.58
CA LEU A 15 -1.88 -2.94 3.54
C LEU A 15 -1.99 -4.05 4.57
N LEU A 16 -1.95 -5.31 4.15
CA LEU A 16 -1.94 -6.47 5.05
C LEU A 16 -0.74 -6.44 6.00
N ALA A 17 0.46 -6.11 5.49
CA ALA A 17 1.65 -5.95 6.31
C ALA A 17 1.49 -4.83 7.35
N LYS A 18 0.89 -3.68 6.98
CA LYS A 18 0.58 -2.59 7.92
C LYS A 18 -0.43 -2.99 9.00
N MET A 19 -1.36 -3.87 8.67
CA MET A 19 -2.29 -4.44 9.64
C MET A 19 -1.62 -5.48 10.56
N GLY A 20 -0.34 -5.80 10.35
CA GLY A 20 0.38 -6.82 11.12
C GLY A 20 0.02 -8.26 10.73
N ILE A 21 -0.61 -8.46 9.57
CA ILE A 21 -1.05 -9.76 9.09
C ILE A 21 0.10 -10.49 8.42
N ASN A 22 0.27 -11.77 8.74
CA ASN A 22 1.18 -12.65 8.02
C ASN A 22 0.66 -12.89 6.60
N HIS A 23 1.08 -12.03 5.68
CA HIS A 23 0.61 -12.01 4.30
C HIS A 23 0.98 -13.31 3.55
N GLU A 24 2.16 -13.90 3.78
CA GLU A 24 2.54 -15.17 3.17
C GLU A 24 1.62 -16.31 3.63
N GLY A 25 1.34 -16.39 4.93
CA GLY A 25 0.39 -17.36 5.46
C GLY A 25 -1.01 -17.17 4.89
N PHE A 26 -1.46 -15.93 4.75
CA PHE A 26 -2.75 -15.57 4.17
C PHE A 26 -2.84 -16.01 2.70
N LYS A 27 -1.81 -15.70 1.90
CA LYS A 27 -1.70 -16.08 0.48
C LYS A 27 -1.69 -17.61 0.29
N VAL A 28 -0.92 -18.34 1.11
CA VAL A 28 -0.90 -19.81 1.08
C VAL A 28 -2.28 -20.39 1.34
N GLN A 29 -3.02 -19.87 2.33
CA GLN A 29 -4.37 -20.37 2.61
C GLN A 29 -5.36 -19.99 1.50
N ALA A 30 -5.27 -18.79 0.93
CA ALA A 30 -6.06 -18.39 -0.23
C ALA A 30 -5.80 -19.32 -1.44
N THR A 31 -4.55 -19.70 -1.68
CA THR A 31 -4.18 -20.66 -2.74
C THR A 31 -4.83 -22.00 -2.49
N LYS A 32 -4.80 -22.53 -1.28
CA LYS A 32 -5.45 -23.80 -0.94
C LYS A 32 -6.96 -23.78 -1.16
N LEU A 33 -7.64 -22.63 -0.97
CA LEU A 33 -9.06 -22.51 -1.29
C LEU A 33 -9.31 -22.65 -2.78
N VAL A 34 -8.47 -22.04 -3.62
CA VAL A 34 -8.58 -22.17 -5.08
C VAL A 34 -8.27 -23.61 -5.55
N GLU A 35 -7.29 -24.25 -4.94
CA GLU A 35 -6.92 -25.65 -5.28
C GLU A 35 -8.04 -26.65 -4.99
N LYS A 36 -8.90 -26.37 -4.01
CA LYS A 36 -10.06 -27.19 -3.68
C LYS A 36 -11.21 -27.06 -4.68
N LEU A 37 -11.21 -26.02 -5.52
CA LEU A 37 -12.26 -25.83 -6.51
C LEU A 37 -12.21 -26.93 -7.57
N VAL A 38 -13.38 -27.38 -8.00
CA VAL A 38 -13.51 -28.36 -9.07
C VAL A 38 -12.98 -27.76 -10.37
N LYS A 39 -11.99 -28.43 -10.95
CA LYS A 39 -11.42 -28.03 -12.25
C LYS A 39 -12.26 -28.61 -13.37
N VAL A 40 -12.78 -27.75 -14.24
CA VAL A 40 -13.54 -28.12 -15.43
C VAL A 40 -12.72 -27.74 -16.66
N SER A 41 -12.62 -28.64 -17.63
CA SER A 41 -11.95 -28.39 -18.92
C SER A 41 -12.98 -28.39 -20.05
N GLY A 42 -12.75 -27.59 -21.10
CA GLY A 42 -13.54 -27.58 -22.33
C GLY A 42 -14.79 -26.70 -22.33
N GLY A 43 -15.02 -25.88 -21.27
CA GLY A 43 -16.11 -24.91 -21.21
C GLY A 43 -15.68 -23.50 -21.67
N GLN A 44 -16.65 -22.66 -22.03
CA GLN A 44 -16.41 -21.22 -22.20
C GLN A 44 -16.22 -20.56 -20.83
N VAL A 45 -15.23 -19.66 -20.73
CA VAL A 45 -15.00 -18.87 -19.52
C VAL A 45 -16.02 -17.73 -19.52
N TYR A 46 -16.75 -17.58 -18.43
CA TYR A 46 -17.70 -16.49 -18.21
C TYR A 46 -17.53 -15.87 -16.81
N VAL A 47 -18.01 -14.66 -16.66
CA VAL A 47 -18.03 -13.97 -15.36
C VAL A 47 -19.15 -14.57 -14.53
N GLY A 48 -18.82 -15.23 -13.43
CA GLY A 48 -19.81 -15.79 -12.51
C GLY A 48 -20.52 -14.70 -11.68
N ASP A 49 -21.72 -15.01 -11.16
CA ASP A 49 -22.56 -14.06 -10.42
C ASP A 49 -21.86 -13.44 -9.22
N ASN A 50 -21.04 -14.22 -8.51
CA ASN A 50 -20.29 -13.72 -7.35
C ASN A 50 -19.25 -12.67 -7.76
N LEU A 51 -18.54 -12.89 -8.86
CA LEU A 51 -17.57 -11.93 -9.38
C LEU A 51 -18.29 -10.67 -9.88
N ASN A 52 -19.41 -10.84 -10.58
CA ASN A 52 -20.21 -9.70 -11.05
C ASN A 52 -20.70 -8.83 -9.87
N ARG A 53 -21.22 -9.46 -8.80
CA ARG A 53 -21.62 -8.73 -7.57
C ARG A 53 -20.44 -8.01 -6.93
N THR A 54 -19.25 -8.63 -6.92
CA THR A 54 -18.04 -7.99 -6.38
C THR A 54 -17.64 -6.77 -7.20
N LEU A 55 -17.73 -6.83 -8.52
CA LEU A 55 -17.42 -5.69 -9.40
C LEU A 55 -18.40 -4.52 -9.18
N VAL A 56 -19.71 -4.81 -9.10
CA VAL A 56 -20.73 -3.79 -8.81
C VAL A 56 -20.48 -3.17 -7.43
N ARG A 57 -20.19 -3.98 -6.41
CA ARG A 57 -19.88 -3.47 -5.08
C ARG A 57 -18.60 -2.63 -5.04
N ALA A 58 -17.58 -3.01 -5.81
CA ALA A 58 -16.35 -2.24 -5.92
C ALA A 58 -16.58 -0.85 -6.55
N GLU A 59 -17.50 -0.75 -7.52
CA GLU A 59 -17.94 0.54 -8.08
C GLU A 59 -18.61 1.43 -7.02
N GLU A 60 -19.44 0.84 -6.15
CA GLU A 60 -20.04 1.57 -5.04
C GLU A 60 -19.01 2.06 -4.02
N GLU A 61 -18.00 1.23 -3.69
CA GLU A 61 -16.89 1.63 -2.82
C GLU A 61 -16.10 2.80 -3.44
N ALA A 62 -15.78 2.74 -4.73
CA ALA A 62 -15.10 3.83 -5.43
C ALA A 62 -15.91 5.14 -5.38
N LYS A 63 -17.23 5.08 -5.63
CA LYS A 63 -18.12 6.25 -5.52
C LYS A 63 -18.16 6.83 -4.10
N GLN A 64 -18.17 5.99 -3.06
CA GLN A 64 -18.15 6.43 -1.67
C GLN A 64 -16.83 7.13 -1.30
N MET A 65 -15.73 6.77 -1.96
CA MET A 65 -14.40 7.37 -1.78
C MET A 65 -14.15 8.58 -2.69
N ASP A 66 -15.13 8.97 -3.52
CA ASP A 66 -14.99 10.05 -4.52
C ASP A 66 -13.90 9.74 -5.57
N ASP A 67 -13.73 8.47 -5.91
CA ASP A 67 -12.74 8.00 -6.87
C ASP A 67 -13.34 7.86 -8.28
N GLU A 68 -12.55 8.22 -9.30
CA GLU A 68 -12.96 8.16 -10.70
C GLU A 68 -12.78 6.77 -11.32
N TYR A 69 -11.86 5.97 -10.78
CA TYR A 69 -11.52 4.63 -11.25
C TYR A 69 -11.64 3.60 -10.13
N ILE A 70 -12.03 2.38 -10.52
CA ILE A 70 -12.00 1.23 -9.62
C ILE A 70 -10.57 0.70 -9.58
N SER A 71 -10.01 0.61 -8.37
CA SER A 71 -8.67 0.06 -8.12
C SER A 71 -8.72 -1.18 -7.22
N VAL A 72 -7.59 -1.77 -6.94
CA VAL A 72 -7.48 -3.04 -6.20
C VAL A 72 -8.06 -2.95 -4.79
N GLU A 73 -7.93 -1.81 -4.13
CA GLU A 73 -8.50 -1.58 -2.79
C GLU A 73 -10.03 -1.63 -2.80
N HIS A 74 -10.69 -1.10 -3.83
CA HIS A 74 -12.15 -1.19 -3.96
C HIS A 74 -12.61 -2.63 -4.16
N LEU A 75 -11.88 -3.39 -4.97
CA LEU A 75 -12.14 -4.80 -5.17
C LEU A 75 -11.96 -5.59 -3.86
N PHE A 76 -10.91 -5.28 -3.08
CA PHE A 76 -10.67 -5.94 -1.81
C PHE A 76 -11.75 -5.58 -0.78
N LEU A 77 -12.16 -4.30 -0.70
CA LEU A 77 -13.25 -3.85 0.17
C LEU A 77 -14.58 -4.52 -0.18
N ALA A 78 -14.89 -4.66 -1.46
CA ALA A 78 -16.11 -5.35 -1.90
C ALA A 78 -16.16 -6.81 -1.44
N LEU A 79 -15.01 -7.49 -1.30
CA LEU A 79 -14.97 -8.88 -0.84
C LEU A 79 -15.43 -9.06 0.61
N PHE A 80 -15.37 -8.05 1.48
CA PHE A 80 -15.90 -8.17 2.84
C PHE A 80 -17.41 -8.49 2.86
N GLU A 81 -18.15 -8.00 1.86
CA GLU A 81 -19.59 -8.24 1.75
C GLU A 81 -19.92 -9.40 0.81
N THR A 82 -19.29 -9.44 -0.37
CA THR A 82 -19.68 -10.31 -1.48
C THR A 82 -19.00 -11.68 -1.50
N ALA A 83 -17.91 -11.84 -0.75
CA ALA A 83 -17.18 -13.10 -0.69
C ALA A 83 -18.03 -14.25 -0.14
N ASP A 84 -17.70 -15.46 -0.56
CA ASP A 84 -18.29 -16.70 -0.05
C ASP A 84 -17.87 -16.98 1.42
N SER A 85 -18.43 -18.06 1.99
CA SER A 85 -18.17 -18.47 3.36
C SER A 85 -16.71 -18.81 3.62
N ASP A 86 -16.01 -19.36 2.63
CA ASP A 86 -14.63 -19.82 2.78
C ASP A 86 -13.67 -18.62 2.84
N ILE A 87 -13.86 -17.65 1.97
CA ILE A 87 -13.10 -16.39 1.99
C ILE A 87 -13.41 -15.57 3.27
N LYS A 88 -14.69 -15.51 3.68
CA LYS A 88 -15.06 -14.84 4.94
C LYS A 88 -14.44 -15.52 6.16
N THR A 89 -14.35 -16.85 6.14
CA THR A 89 -13.66 -17.61 7.19
C THR A 89 -12.16 -17.34 7.19
N LEU A 90 -11.55 -17.28 6.00
CA LEU A 90 -10.15 -16.90 5.84
C LEU A 90 -9.87 -15.51 6.43
N PHE A 91 -10.70 -14.51 6.10
CA PHE A 91 -10.57 -13.16 6.67
C PHE A 91 -10.63 -13.18 8.20
N ARG A 92 -11.57 -13.93 8.76
CA ARG A 92 -11.74 -14.07 10.22
C ARG A 92 -10.54 -14.74 10.89
N ASN A 93 -10.01 -15.80 10.28
CA ASN A 93 -8.88 -16.55 10.83
C ASN A 93 -7.58 -15.72 10.89
N PHE A 94 -7.44 -14.74 10.01
CA PHE A 94 -6.30 -13.84 9.95
C PHE A 94 -6.61 -12.44 10.53
N GLU A 95 -7.79 -12.28 11.16
CA GLU A 95 -8.23 -11.00 11.74
C GLU A 95 -8.26 -9.84 10.72
N VAL A 96 -8.48 -10.17 9.43
CA VAL A 96 -8.64 -9.17 8.37
C VAL A 96 -10.01 -8.55 8.50
N THR A 97 -10.07 -7.32 9.01
CA THR A 97 -11.32 -6.58 9.20
C THR A 97 -11.41 -5.41 8.23
N ARG A 98 -12.65 -5.03 7.86
CA ARG A 98 -12.89 -3.88 6.99
C ARG A 98 -12.34 -2.58 7.59
N ASP A 99 -12.57 -2.35 8.89
CA ASP A 99 -12.12 -1.14 9.57
C ASP A 99 -10.59 -1.07 9.66
N GLY A 100 -9.93 -2.18 9.97
CA GLY A 100 -8.47 -2.28 9.96
C GLY A 100 -7.88 -2.02 8.58
N PHE A 101 -8.52 -2.55 7.53
CA PHE A 101 -8.11 -2.31 6.15
C PHE A 101 -8.27 -0.83 5.75
N LEU A 102 -9.40 -0.19 6.08
CA LEU A 102 -9.62 1.24 5.82
C LEU A 102 -8.62 2.12 6.57
N GLN A 103 -8.29 1.78 7.82
CA GLN A 103 -7.29 2.49 8.60
C GLN A 103 -5.88 2.38 7.96
N ALA A 104 -5.49 1.17 7.54
CA ALA A 104 -4.24 0.96 6.82
C ALA A 104 -4.21 1.73 5.49
N LEU A 105 -5.32 1.68 4.73
CA LEU A 105 -5.47 2.39 3.47
C LEU A 105 -5.35 3.90 3.64
N SER A 106 -6.01 4.48 4.64
CA SER A 106 -5.90 5.92 4.93
C SER A 106 -4.47 6.36 5.25
N THR A 107 -3.69 5.49 5.86
CA THR A 107 -2.28 5.76 6.19
C THR A 107 -1.37 5.71 4.93
N VAL A 108 -1.67 4.82 3.98
CA VAL A 108 -0.88 4.67 2.73
C VAL A 108 -1.30 5.70 1.70
N ARG A 109 -2.58 5.87 1.52
CA ARG A 109 -3.18 6.72 0.49
C ARG A 109 -3.27 8.19 0.92
N GLY A 110 -3.40 8.47 2.23
CA GLY A 110 -3.71 9.83 2.74
C GLY A 110 -5.03 10.34 2.14
N ASN A 111 -5.01 11.58 1.63
CA ASN A 111 -6.16 12.20 0.97
C ASN A 111 -6.12 12.12 -0.57
N GLN A 112 -5.30 11.23 -1.13
CA GLN A 112 -5.20 11.09 -2.58
C GLN A 112 -6.42 10.35 -3.12
N ARG A 113 -6.94 10.82 -4.27
CA ARG A 113 -8.03 10.19 -5.01
C ARG A 113 -7.48 9.35 -6.17
N VAL A 114 -8.21 8.32 -6.54
CA VAL A 114 -7.91 7.52 -7.74
C VAL A 114 -8.44 8.29 -8.96
N THR A 115 -7.55 9.01 -9.62
CA THR A 115 -7.86 9.82 -10.82
C THR A 115 -7.22 9.27 -12.09
N SER A 116 -6.57 8.10 -12.01
CA SER A 116 -5.93 7.43 -13.13
C SER A 116 -6.17 5.92 -13.07
N ASP A 117 -5.95 5.26 -14.19
CA ASP A 117 -6.04 3.80 -14.33
C ASP A 117 -4.87 3.05 -13.65
N ASN A 118 -3.82 3.76 -13.24
CA ASN A 118 -2.69 3.19 -12.48
C ASN A 118 -2.39 4.01 -11.21
N PRO A 119 -3.29 4.00 -10.21
CA PRO A 119 -3.13 4.79 -8.99
C PRO A 119 -1.99 4.31 -8.10
N GLU A 120 -1.65 3.02 -8.16
CA GLU A 120 -0.60 2.42 -7.34
C GLU A 120 0.80 3.00 -7.62
N ALA A 121 1.05 3.48 -8.84
CA ALA A 121 2.29 4.18 -9.19
C ALA A 121 2.44 5.51 -8.44
N THR A 122 1.32 6.12 -8.02
CA THR A 122 1.28 7.40 -7.32
C THR A 122 1.31 7.23 -5.81
N TYR A 123 0.73 6.10 -5.31
CA TYR A 123 0.71 5.82 -3.89
C TYR A 123 2.11 5.50 -3.39
N ASP A 124 2.46 6.16 -2.30
CA ASP A 124 3.72 5.91 -1.60
C ASP A 124 4.99 6.07 -2.49
N SER A 125 4.89 6.90 -3.55
CA SER A 125 5.99 7.16 -4.47
C SER A 125 7.26 7.66 -3.76
N LEU A 126 7.12 8.42 -2.65
CA LEU A 126 8.25 8.83 -1.83
C LEU A 126 8.97 7.64 -1.21
N SER A 127 8.24 6.66 -0.66
CA SER A 127 8.86 5.47 -0.04
C SER A 127 9.56 4.56 -1.06
N LYS A 128 9.13 4.59 -2.33
CA LYS A 128 9.77 3.82 -3.41
C LYS A 128 11.09 4.43 -3.87
N TYR A 129 11.19 5.75 -3.90
CA TYR A 129 12.32 6.48 -4.50
C TYR A 129 13.08 7.38 -3.52
N ALA A 130 12.61 7.51 -2.29
CA ALA A 130 13.22 8.31 -1.24
C ALA A 130 13.42 7.51 0.03
N GLU A 131 14.39 7.92 0.82
CA GLU A 131 14.75 7.31 2.08
C GLU A 131 14.49 8.27 3.24
N ASP A 132 13.88 7.80 4.33
CA ASP A 132 13.70 8.59 5.55
C ASP A 132 15.02 8.69 6.31
N LEU A 133 15.81 9.71 6.00
CA LEU A 133 17.07 9.99 6.67
C LEU A 133 16.88 10.37 8.14
N VAL A 134 15.74 10.97 8.50
CA VAL A 134 15.44 11.32 9.90
C VAL A 134 15.21 10.07 10.73
N GLY A 135 14.45 9.12 10.20
CA GLY A 135 14.25 7.82 10.82
C GLY A 135 15.57 7.05 10.98
N LYS A 136 16.43 7.04 9.96
CA LYS A 136 17.77 6.43 10.02
C LYS A 136 18.66 7.10 11.08
N ALA A 137 18.68 8.44 11.14
CA ALA A 137 19.44 9.18 12.13
C ALA A 137 18.98 8.86 13.57
N ARG A 138 17.66 8.82 13.80
CA ARG A 138 17.10 8.41 15.12
C ARG A 138 17.43 6.99 15.50
N ALA A 139 17.48 6.09 14.52
CA ALA A 139 17.87 4.69 14.71
C ALA A 139 19.39 4.49 14.79
N GLN A 140 20.20 5.56 14.74
CA GLN A 140 21.67 5.54 14.74
C GLN A 140 22.27 4.67 13.61
N LYS A 141 21.61 4.63 12.45
CA LYS A 141 22.02 3.86 11.26
C LYS A 141 22.73 4.73 10.21
N MET A 142 23.12 5.93 10.57
CA MET A 142 23.88 6.85 9.69
C MET A 142 25.31 6.97 10.20
N ASP A 143 26.25 7.15 9.26
CA ASP A 143 27.64 7.41 9.60
C ASP A 143 27.76 8.76 10.32
N PRO A 144 28.66 8.87 11.32
CA PRO A 144 28.88 10.09 12.05
C PRO A 144 29.53 11.15 11.16
N VAL A 145 29.01 12.36 11.21
CA VAL A 145 29.62 13.52 10.52
C VAL A 145 30.66 14.13 11.42
N ILE A 146 31.92 14.15 10.99
CA ILE A 146 33.07 14.66 11.74
C ILE A 146 33.66 15.89 11.04
N GLY A 147 33.99 16.93 11.81
CA GLY A 147 34.69 18.11 11.31
C GLY A 147 33.87 19.08 10.49
N ARG A 148 32.52 19.03 10.56
CA ARG A 148 31.60 19.91 9.83
C ARG A 148 30.71 20.75 10.75
N ASP A 149 31.17 21.08 11.94
CA ASP A 149 30.33 21.77 12.94
C ASP A 149 29.84 23.15 12.48
N THR A 150 30.66 23.87 11.73
CA THR A 150 30.30 25.19 11.21
C THR A 150 29.20 25.11 10.16
N GLU A 151 29.32 24.18 9.22
CA GLU A 151 28.35 23.93 8.16
C GLU A 151 27.01 23.46 8.76
N ILE A 152 27.05 22.54 9.72
CA ILE A 152 25.85 22.03 10.42
C ILE A 152 25.12 23.18 11.12
N ARG A 153 25.83 24.04 11.90
CA ARG A 153 25.23 25.21 12.55
C ARG A 153 24.61 26.19 11.55
N ASN A 154 25.26 26.41 10.43
CA ASN A 154 24.72 27.27 9.37
C ASN A 154 23.47 26.69 8.73
N ILE A 155 23.43 25.37 8.45
CA ILE A 155 22.26 24.68 7.93
C ILE A 155 21.09 24.80 8.91
N ILE A 156 21.31 24.48 10.19
CA ILE A 156 20.28 24.60 11.24
C ILE A 156 19.74 26.04 11.29
N ARG A 157 20.61 27.05 11.26
CA ARG A 157 20.21 28.44 11.26
C ARG A 157 19.36 28.83 10.04
N ILE A 158 19.68 28.31 8.85
CA ILE A 158 18.90 28.55 7.62
C ILE A 158 17.55 27.85 7.70
N LEU A 159 17.51 26.58 8.09
CA LEU A 159 16.28 25.80 8.23
C LEU A 159 15.31 26.38 9.27
N SER A 160 15.84 27.05 10.31
CA SER A 160 15.03 27.68 11.37
C SER A 160 14.41 29.02 10.96
N ARG A 161 14.67 29.51 9.75
CA ARG A 161 14.07 30.78 9.25
C ARG A 161 12.62 30.56 8.88
N LYS A 162 11.77 31.57 9.07
CA LYS A 162 10.37 31.56 8.64
C LYS A 162 10.22 31.50 7.10
N THR A 163 11.16 32.15 6.38
CA THR A 163 11.21 32.21 4.90
C THR A 163 12.65 32.05 4.44
N LYS A 164 12.86 31.68 3.15
CA LYS A 164 14.19 31.43 2.56
C LYS A 164 14.99 30.40 3.36
N ASN A 165 14.33 29.32 3.74
CA ASN A 165 14.85 28.26 4.60
C ASN A 165 15.41 27.05 3.81
N ASN A 166 15.76 27.24 2.54
CA ASN A 166 16.34 26.18 1.70
C ASN A 166 17.89 26.32 1.66
N PRO A 167 18.66 25.57 2.45
CA PRO A 167 20.11 25.58 2.39
C PRO A 167 20.59 24.86 1.11
N VAL A 168 21.64 25.39 0.50
CA VAL A 168 22.35 24.77 -0.63
C VAL A 168 23.79 24.54 -0.18
N LEU A 169 24.24 23.29 -0.31
CA LEU A 169 25.64 22.90 -0.09
C LEU A 169 26.35 22.89 -1.44
N ILE A 170 27.49 23.54 -1.50
CA ILE A 170 28.39 23.57 -2.68
C ILE A 170 29.78 23.14 -2.25
N GLY A 171 30.46 22.37 -3.09
CA GLY A 171 31.82 21.92 -2.84
C GLY A 171 32.39 21.16 -4.04
N GLU A 172 33.65 20.85 -3.96
CA GLU A 172 34.34 20.03 -4.97
C GLU A 172 33.84 18.55 -4.87
N PRO A 173 33.95 17.76 -5.96
CA PRO A 173 33.64 16.35 -5.91
C PRO A 173 34.46 15.62 -4.84
N GLY A 174 33.81 14.78 -4.04
CA GLY A 174 34.48 13.96 -3.01
C GLY A 174 34.64 14.62 -1.64
N VAL A 175 34.05 15.80 -1.41
CA VAL A 175 34.10 16.46 -0.08
C VAL A 175 33.02 15.98 0.92
N GLY A 176 32.22 14.99 0.54
CA GLY A 176 31.16 14.39 1.35
C GLY A 176 29.76 14.75 0.90
#